data_bff4aefbb43e39e893a84a02f9e58e0d
#
_entry.id   bff4aefbb43e39e893a84a02f9e58e0d
#
_cell.length_a   1.000
_cell.length_b   1.000
_cell.length_c   1.000
_cell.angle_alpha   90.00
_cell.angle_beta   90.00
_cell.angle_gamma   90.00
#
_symmetry.space_group_name_H-M   'P 1'
#
loop_
_entity.id
_entity.type
_entity.pdbx_description
1 polymer ?
#
loop_
_entity_poly.entity_id
_entity_poly.type
_entity_poly.pdbx_seq_one_letter_code
_entity_poly.pdbx_strand_id
1 'polypeptide(L)'
;MNNSWAIRNAAIPGRDGRWCISVTDGCIKQVVADEVSAAAGNAARSWDAGGRLVSSSFVDPHVHLDKALTSDRVSDGADVAGLSEAIRAVRQLKSDFTVADVAFRAQRSLEMGLAHGTTTVRTNCEVDRFVGQRAHQGIKAAAMALAGKVDIQVTAFPQEGWFQTAGTLEDGAGPFIEQALKDGIRVVGGNVNRAIWPSDPERQVDETFALAKQYNCDIDYHLDNWDDEQAFTLPYVAQKTIDEGWQGRVAVSHIASLAYVSNAAAATAIDLMKKADLQVCVLPTRMRLTRVLELMEAGINVACGTDNMRDPFVRFGDADPLKAMLLLAQLTKQLHNAGLEKVWQTMTTNSARMLRLSNYGLTVGCAADLMVLDAPSVPEAVLTQATRLAVFKGGQQVAGALPIFH
;
A
#
# COMPACT_ATOMS: atom_id res chain seq x y z
N MET A 1 -1.73 8.43 33.83
CA MET A 1 -3.07 7.80 33.91
C MET A 1 -3.04 6.58 33.03
N ASN A 2 -3.39 5.41 33.55
CA ASN A 2 -3.45 4.15 32.76
C ASN A 2 -4.53 4.34 31.66
N ASN A 3 -4.13 4.38 30.40
CA ASN A 3 -5.06 4.56 29.29
C ASN A 3 -5.57 3.17 28.84
N SER A 4 -6.36 2.53 29.71
CA SER A 4 -6.92 1.19 29.48
C SER A 4 -8.39 1.26 29.11
N TRP A 5 -8.75 0.53 28.03
CA TRP A 5 -10.11 0.40 27.55
C TRP A 5 -10.33 -0.93 26.86
N ALA A 6 -11.58 -1.29 26.59
CA ALA A 6 -11.93 -2.51 25.88
C ALA A 6 -13.07 -2.30 24.87
N ILE A 7 -13.06 -3.07 23.78
CA ILE A 7 -14.21 -3.26 22.89
C ILE A 7 -14.76 -4.66 23.16
N ARG A 8 -16.02 -4.75 23.53
CA ARG A 8 -16.74 -5.98 23.83
C ARG A 8 -17.71 -6.34 22.72
N ASN A 9 -18.19 -7.58 22.75
CA ASN A 9 -19.20 -8.09 21.81
C ASN A 9 -18.81 -7.83 20.35
N ALA A 10 -17.53 -7.94 20.00
CA ALA A 10 -16.97 -7.71 18.69
C ALA A 10 -16.97 -8.99 17.85
N ALA A 11 -17.37 -8.90 16.58
CA ALA A 11 -16.95 -9.86 15.58
C ALA A 11 -15.51 -9.52 15.15
N ILE A 12 -14.67 -10.51 14.91
CA ILE A 12 -13.31 -10.30 14.42
C ILE A 12 -12.99 -11.20 13.23
N PRO A 13 -12.14 -10.76 12.29
CA PRO A 13 -11.83 -11.55 11.08
C PRO A 13 -11.30 -12.95 11.42
N GLY A 14 -11.80 -13.96 10.70
CA GLY A 14 -11.32 -15.33 10.78
C GLY A 14 -11.64 -16.08 12.08
N ARG A 15 -12.51 -15.56 12.94
CA ARG A 15 -12.92 -16.24 14.19
C ARG A 15 -14.42 -16.16 14.42
N ASP A 16 -15.01 -17.31 14.75
CA ASP A 16 -16.41 -17.39 15.12
C ASP A 16 -16.66 -16.82 16.53
N GLY A 17 -17.92 -16.44 16.81
CA GLY A 17 -18.35 -15.97 18.12
C GLY A 17 -18.16 -14.47 18.32
N ARG A 18 -18.18 -14.07 19.62
CA ARG A 18 -18.01 -12.68 20.04
C ARG A 18 -16.79 -12.54 20.92
N TRP A 19 -16.08 -11.45 20.73
CA TRP A 19 -14.76 -11.25 21.32
C TRP A 19 -14.69 -9.94 22.09
N CYS A 20 -13.84 -9.94 23.11
CA CYS A 20 -13.42 -8.74 23.82
C CYS A 20 -11.95 -8.47 23.50
N ILE A 21 -11.66 -7.25 23.07
CA ILE A 21 -10.31 -6.74 22.79
C ILE A 21 -9.99 -5.69 23.85
N SER A 22 -9.01 -5.95 24.70
CA SER A 22 -8.55 -4.97 25.69
C SER A 22 -7.24 -4.32 25.25
N VAL A 23 -7.15 -3.01 25.46
CA VAL A 23 -6.03 -2.16 25.09
C VAL A 23 -5.51 -1.45 26.33
N THR A 24 -4.20 -1.38 26.46
CA THR A 24 -3.51 -0.59 27.50
C THR A 24 -2.26 0.03 26.89
N ASP A 25 -2.08 1.33 27.11
CA ASP A 25 -0.92 2.08 26.63
C ASP A 25 -0.65 1.89 25.13
N GLY A 26 -1.72 1.91 24.34
CA GLY A 26 -1.66 1.82 22.89
C GLY A 26 -1.45 0.42 22.30
N CYS A 27 -1.35 -0.62 23.14
CA CYS A 27 -1.14 -2.00 22.71
C CYS A 27 -2.30 -2.91 23.10
N ILE A 28 -2.56 -3.92 22.27
CA ILE A 28 -3.52 -4.98 22.57
C ILE A 28 -2.96 -5.84 23.70
N LYS A 29 -3.72 -5.99 24.80
CA LYS A 29 -3.34 -6.80 25.97
C LYS A 29 -4.05 -8.13 25.99
N GLN A 30 -5.29 -8.19 25.51
CA GLN A 30 -6.06 -9.43 25.44
C GLN A 30 -6.98 -9.44 24.22
N VAL A 31 -7.19 -10.61 23.67
CA VAL A 31 -8.24 -10.91 22.71
C VAL A 31 -8.85 -12.24 23.15
N VAL A 32 -9.98 -12.18 23.85
CA VAL A 32 -10.63 -13.34 24.48
C VAL A 32 -12.10 -13.40 24.11
N ALA A 33 -12.73 -14.58 24.23
CA ALA A 33 -14.18 -14.67 24.06
C ALA A 33 -14.91 -13.72 25.03
N ASP A 34 -15.95 -13.03 24.56
CA ASP A 34 -16.62 -11.97 25.33
C ASP A 34 -17.25 -12.50 26.63
N GLU A 35 -17.76 -13.73 26.63
CA GLU A 35 -18.28 -14.43 27.80
C GLU A 35 -17.22 -14.57 28.93
N VAL A 36 -15.98 -14.85 28.55
CA VAL A 36 -14.85 -14.98 29.48
C VAL A 36 -14.47 -13.63 30.06
N SER A 37 -14.52 -12.57 29.25
CA SER A 37 -14.25 -11.21 29.70
C SER A 37 -15.30 -10.70 30.71
N ALA A 38 -16.57 -11.03 30.50
CA ALA A 38 -17.64 -10.67 31.43
C ALA A 38 -17.44 -11.27 32.83
N ALA A 39 -16.87 -12.49 32.90
CA ALA A 39 -16.56 -13.15 34.15
C ALA A 39 -15.31 -12.61 34.87
N ALA A 40 -14.36 -12.02 34.11
CA ALA A 40 -13.08 -11.54 34.65
C ALA A 40 -13.13 -10.11 35.23
N GLY A 41 -14.21 -9.36 35.04
CA GLY A 41 -14.45 -8.00 35.55
C GLY A 41 -13.34 -6.98 35.21
N ASN A 42 -13.73 -5.91 34.49
CA ASN A 42 -13.09 -4.60 34.53
C ASN A 42 -12.01 -4.24 33.48
N ALA A 43 -12.47 -3.69 32.38
CA ALA A 43 -11.85 -2.45 31.94
C ALA A 43 -12.69 -1.29 32.49
N ALA A 44 -12.11 -0.26 33.11
CA ALA A 44 -12.81 0.90 33.66
C ALA A 44 -13.55 1.71 32.57
N ARG A 45 -13.23 1.46 31.29
CA ARG A 45 -13.89 1.99 30.10
C ARG A 45 -14.08 0.84 29.11
N SER A 46 -15.32 0.53 28.77
CA SER A 46 -15.62 -0.47 27.73
C SER A 46 -16.71 0.04 26.81
N TRP A 47 -16.62 -0.35 25.55
CA TRP A 47 -17.61 -0.08 24.53
C TRP A 47 -18.15 -1.41 23.99
N ASP A 48 -19.48 -1.50 23.83
CA ASP A 48 -20.13 -2.65 23.22
C ASP A 48 -20.21 -2.44 21.69
N ALA A 49 -19.54 -3.30 20.93
CA ALA A 49 -19.56 -3.27 19.47
C ALA A 49 -20.94 -3.69 18.89
N GLY A 50 -21.83 -4.26 19.70
CA GLY A 50 -23.14 -4.73 19.23
C GLY A 50 -23.06 -5.78 18.15
N GLY A 51 -22.02 -6.63 18.17
CA GLY A 51 -21.77 -7.65 17.15
C GLY A 51 -21.11 -7.15 15.87
N ARG A 52 -20.70 -5.88 15.81
CA ARG A 52 -20.03 -5.28 14.67
C ARG A 52 -18.60 -5.78 14.50
N LEU A 53 -18.12 -5.73 13.26
CA LEU A 53 -16.76 -6.12 12.90
C LEU A 53 -15.75 -5.13 13.49
N VAL A 54 -14.81 -5.66 14.26
CA VAL A 54 -13.60 -4.97 14.70
C VAL A 54 -12.40 -5.66 14.06
N SER A 55 -11.64 -4.91 13.28
CA SER A 55 -10.47 -5.40 12.57
C SER A 55 -9.25 -4.53 12.84
N SER A 56 -8.07 -5.03 12.55
CA SER A 56 -6.91 -4.14 12.36
C SER A 56 -7.23 -3.13 11.26
N SER A 57 -6.74 -1.91 11.41
CA SER A 57 -6.87 -0.86 10.41
C SER A 57 -6.24 -1.26 9.08
N PHE A 58 -6.67 -0.65 7.99
CA PHE A 58 -6.09 -0.93 6.68
C PHE A 58 -4.64 -0.43 6.56
N VAL A 59 -3.89 -1.17 5.77
CA VAL A 59 -2.54 -0.83 5.29
C VAL A 59 -2.61 -0.68 3.78
N ASP A 60 -2.34 0.51 3.27
CA ASP A 60 -2.28 0.74 1.82
C ASP A 60 -0.82 0.71 1.36
N PRO A 61 -0.40 -0.36 0.67
CA PRO A 61 1.00 -0.59 0.36
C PRO A 61 1.48 0.17 -0.88
N HIS A 62 0.58 0.88 -1.59
CA HIS A 62 0.93 1.53 -2.84
C HIS A 62 0.02 2.72 -3.15
N VAL A 63 0.54 3.92 -2.91
CA VAL A 63 -0.13 5.19 -3.25
C VAL A 63 0.87 6.18 -3.84
N HIS A 64 0.36 7.27 -4.44
CA HIS A 64 1.15 8.38 -4.99
C HIS A 64 0.72 9.71 -4.38
N LEU A 65 1.15 10.01 -3.15
CA LEU A 65 0.75 11.21 -2.41
C LEU A 65 1.30 12.51 -3.02
N ASP A 66 2.44 12.44 -3.68
CA ASP A 66 3.13 13.59 -4.28
C ASP A 66 2.35 14.23 -5.43
N LYS A 67 1.66 13.43 -6.22
CA LYS A 67 0.88 13.88 -7.38
C LYS A 67 -0.64 13.78 -7.19
N ALA A 68 -1.12 13.23 -6.08
CA ALA A 68 -2.54 13.13 -5.79
C ALA A 68 -3.25 14.49 -5.88
N LEU A 69 -4.52 14.49 -6.26
CA LEU A 69 -5.40 15.66 -6.35
C LEU A 69 -4.87 16.73 -7.32
N THR A 70 -4.35 16.33 -8.48
CA THR A 70 -3.88 17.24 -9.54
C THR A 70 -4.61 17.11 -10.87
N SER A 71 -5.67 16.28 -10.93
CA SER A 71 -6.41 16.06 -12.18
C SER A 71 -7.09 17.32 -12.74
N ASP A 72 -7.40 18.29 -11.87
CA ASP A 72 -7.97 19.59 -12.24
C ASP A 72 -6.95 20.57 -12.86
N ARG A 73 -5.66 20.25 -12.75
CA ARG A 73 -4.57 21.07 -13.33
C ARG A 73 -4.21 20.67 -14.74
N VAL A 74 -4.84 19.63 -15.28
CA VAL A 74 -4.66 19.19 -16.67
C VAL A 74 -5.84 19.68 -17.47
N SER A 75 -5.58 20.38 -18.60
CA SER A 75 -6.64 20.93 -19.46
C SER A 75 -7.62 19.84 -19.90
N ASP A 76 -8.92 20.15 -19.85
CA ASP A 76 -10.07 19.33 -20.27
C ASP A 76 -10.17 17.94 -19.61
N GLY A 77 -9.53 17.80 -18.46
CA GLY A 77 -9.48 16.52 -17.78
C GLY A 77 -8.93 15.46 -18.69
N ALA A 78 -7.75 15.74 -19.24
CA ALA A 78 -7.08 15.04 -20.30
C ALA A 78 -7.57 13.60 -20.40
N ASP A 79 -8.18 13.30 -21.52
CA ASP A 79 -8.32 11.93 -22.00
C ASP A 79 -6.90 11.44 -22.23
N VAL A 80 -6.24 11.04 -21.12
CA VAL A 80 -4.86 10.60 -21.17
C VAL A 80 -4.91 9.21 -21.73
N ALA A 81 -4.82 9.13 -23.04
CA ALA A 81 -5.07 7.94 -23.83
C ALA A 81 -4.05 6.81 -23.56
N GLY A 82 -3.02 7.05 -22.70
CA GLY A 82 -2.01 6.05 -22.42
C GLY A 82 -1.04 6.42 -21.29
N LEU A 83 -0.27 5.44 -20.86
CA LEU A 83 0.70 5.58 -19.77
C LEU A 83 1.77 6.64 -20.10
N SER A 84 2.25 6.69 -21.34
CA SER A 84 3.28 7.67 -21.76
C SER A 84 2.78 9.11 -21.72
N GLU A 85 1.51 9.35 -22.10
CA GLU A 85 0.87 10.67 -22.02
C GLU A 85 0.69 11.09 -20.56
N ALA A 86 0.26 10.18 -19.68
CA ALA A 86 0.11 10.44 -18.26
C ALA A 86 1.45 10.81 -17.62
N ILE A 87 2.51 10.09 -17.91
CA ILE A 87 3.88 10.40 -17.44
C ILE A 87 4.29 11.80 -17.93
N ARG A 88 4.03 12.12 -19.20
CA ARG A 88 4.37 13.44 -19.78
C ARG A 88 3.60 14.57 -19.10
N ALA A 89 2.30 14.37 -18.85
CA ALA A 89 1.46 15.34 -18.13
C ALA A 89 1.97 15.57 -16.69
N VAL A 90 2.30 14.49 -15.97
CA VAL A 90 2.88 14.60 -14.62
C VAL A 90 4.23 15.31 -14.65
N ARG A 91 5.08 15.04 -15.65
CA ARG A 91 6.37 15.73 -15.81
C ARG A 91 6.20 17.24 -15.91
N GLN A 92 5.23 17.71 -16.64
CA GLN A 92 4.93 19.14 -16.73
C GLN A 92 4.46 19.70 -15.40
N LEU A 93 3.50 19.02 -14.74
CA LEU A 93 2.95 19.48 -13.46
C LEU A 93 4.00 19.50 -12.34
N LYS A 94 4.81 18.46 -12.21
CA LYS A 94 5.76 18.35 -11.10
C LYS A 94 6.92 19.33 -11.15
N SER A 95 7.20 19.91 -12.32
CA SER A 95 8.18 20.99 -12.45
C SER A 95 7.78 22.22 -11.62
N ASP A 96 6.48 22.44 -11.46
CA ASP A 96 5.91 23.57 -10.72
C ASP A 96 5.51 23.21 -9.27
N PHE A 97 5.68 21.96 -8.86
CA PHE A 97 5.35 21.57 -7.49
C PHE A 97 6.23 22.31 -6.47
N THR A 98 5.58 22.86 -5.46
CA THR A 98 6.26 23.39 -4.27
C THR A 98 6.11 22.44 -3.10
N VAL A 99 6.98 22.57 -2.11
CA VAL A 99 6.87 21.78 -0.87
C VAL A 99 5.52 21.97 -0.19
N ALA A 100 5.03 23.22 -0.14
CA ALA A 100 3.74 23.55 0.48
C ALA A 100 2.55 22.94 -0.29
N ASP A 101 2.58 22.99 -1.62
CA ASP A 101 1.54 22.36 -2.46
C ASP A 101 1.48 20.85 -2.27
N VAL A 102 2.63 20.18 -2.33
CA VAL A 102 2.67 18.73 -2.11
C VAL A 102 2.24 18.38 -0.68
N ALA A 103 2.69 19.14 0.32
CA ALA A 103 2.29 18.91 1.72
C ALA A 103 0.76 19.00 1.91
N PHE A 104 0.14 20.03 1.34
CA PHE A 104 -1.31 20.22 1.41
C PHE A 104 -2.08 19.06 0.75
N ARG A 105 -1.72 18.68 -0.48
CA ARG A 105 -2.39 17.60 -1.21
C ARG A 105 -2.17 16.23 -0.56
N ALA A 106 -0.95 15.95 -0.12
CA ALA A 106 -0.62 14.71 0.59
C ALA A 106 -1.40 14.61 1.92
N GLN A 107 -1.46 15.69 2.71
CA GLN A 107 -2.25 15.71 3.94
C GLN A 107 -3.73 15.44 3.67
N ARG A 108 -4.33 16.12 2.69
CA ARG A 108 -5.74 15.89 2.29
C ARG A 108 -5.99 14.45 1.87
N SER A 109 -5.08 13.85 1.12
CA SER A 109 -5.18 12.46 0.68
C SER A 109 -5.10 11.48 1.85
N LEU A 110 -4.19 11.73 2.79
CA LEU A 110 -4.05 10.92 4.01
C LEU A 110 -5.25 11.05 4.93
N GLU A 111 -5.83 12.25 5.09
CA GLU A 111 -7.06 12.48 5.86
C GLU A 111 -8.25 11.70 5.28
N MET A 112 -8.37 11.62 3.94
CA MET A 112 -9.39 10.79 3.29
C MET A 112 -9.15 9.31 3.57
N GLY A 113 -7.92 8.80 3.40
CA GLY A 113 -7.57 7.41 3.71
C GLY A 113 -7.82 7.08 5.18
N LEU A 114 -7.47 7.99 6.09
CA LEU A 114 -7.71 7.83 7.53
C LEU A 114 -9.21 7.72 7.85
N ALA A 115 -10.05 8.55 7.24
CA ALA A 115 -11.50 8.47 7.39
C ALA A 115 -12.04 7.11 6.87
N HIS A 116 -11.35 6.50 5.92
CA HIS A 116 -11.67 5.17 5.38
C HIS A 116 -10.93 4.01 6.06
N GLY A 117 -10.28 4.25 7.19
CA GLY A 117 -9.70 3.21 8.04
C GLY A 117 -8.23 2.88 7.77
N THR A 118 -7.54 3.64 6.92
CA THR A 118 -6.12 3.45 6.61
C THR A 118 -5.25 4.21 7.61
N THR A 119 -4.40 3.50 8.36
CA THR A 119 -3.48 4.10 9.34
C THR A 119 -2.01 3.90 9.00
N THR A 120 -1.72 3.18 7.92
CA THR A 120 -0.36 2.99 7.42
C THR A 120 -0.38 2.98 5.90
N VAL A 121 0.52 3.72 5.28
CA VAL A 121 0.66 3.77 3.82
C VAL A 121 2.12 3.63 3.39
N ARG A 122 2.35 3.08 2.19
CA ARG A 122 3.59 3.26 1.45
C ARG A 122 3.32 4.12 0.23
N THR A 123 4.05 5.23 0.10
CA THR A 123 3.92 6.13 -1.04
C THR A 123 5.16 6.09 -1.94
N ASN A 124 4.91 5.97 -3.24
CA ASN A 124 5.94 6.11 -4.26
C ASN A 124 6.13 7.60 -4.55
N CYS A 125 7.20 8.17 -3.99
CA CYS A 125 7.51 9.59 -4.06
C CYS A 125 8.51 9.87 -5.17
N GLU A 126 8.14 10.69 -6.14
CA GLU A 126 9.03 11.05 -7.22
C GLU A 126 10.23 11.87 -6.73
N VAL A 127 11.43 11.40 -7.09
CA VAL A 127 12.70 12.05 -6.83
C VAL A 127 13.54 12.01 -8.11
N ASP A 128 13.59 13.13 -8.83
CA ASP A 128 14.27 13.27 -10.10
C ASP A 128 14.63 14.72 -10.40
N ARG A 129 15.26 14.99 -11.55
CA ARG A 129 15.69 16.32 -11.95
C ARG A 129 14.56 17.35 -12.12
N PHE A 130 13.31 16.92 -12.34
CA PHE A 130 12.17 17.82 -12.56
C PHE A 130 11.58 18.33 -11.24
N VAL A 131 11.44 17.45 -10.27
CA VAL A 131 10.88 17.78 -8.95
C VAL A 131 11.96 17.96 -7.87
N GLY A 132 13.16 17.45 -8.07
CA GLY A 132 14.22 17.44 -7.05
C GLY A 132 13.79 16.69 -5.80
N GLN A 133 13.97 17.30 -4.65
CA GLN A 133 13.52 16.77 -3.35
C GLN A 133 12.19 17.38 -2.88
N ARG A 134 11.55 18.25 -3.67
CA ARG A 134 10.35 19.00 -3.24
C ARG A 134 9.16 18.10 -2.89
N ALA A 135 8.97 17.01 -3.66
CA ALA A 135 7.94 16.02 -3.37
C ALA A 135 8.22 15.32 -2.02
N HIS A 136 9.41 14.82 -1.81
CA HIS A 136 9.81 14.18 -0.54
C HIS A 136 9.67 15.13 0.66
N GLN A 137 10.13 16.38 0.54
CA GLN A 137 9.98 17.38 1.59
C GLN A 137 8.51 17.68 1.90
N GLY A 138 7.65 17.75 0.89
CA GLY A 138 6.22 17.93 1.06
C GLY A 138 5.54 16.75 1.77
N ILE A 139 5.87 15.52 1.39
CA ILE A 139 5.38 14.31 2.08
C ILE A 139 5.85 14.28 3.53
N LYS A 140 7.11 14.65 3.80
CA LYS A 140 7.65 14.74 5.16
C LYS A 140 6.90 15.77 6.00
N ALA A 141 6.54 16.91 5.43
CA ALA A 141 5.72 17.92 6.12
C ALA A 141 4.30 17.40 6.42
N ALA A 142 3.65 16.69 5.48
CA ALA A 142 2.35 16.06 5.71
C ALA A 142 2.43 14.97 6.80
N ALA A 143 3.49 14.16 6.80
CA ALA A 143 3.74 13.16 7.84
C ALA A 143 3.86 13.78 9.23
N MET A 144 4.55 14.90 9.35
CA MET A 144 4.66 15.64 10.62
C MET A 144 3.30 16.20 11.08
N ALA A 145 2.48 16.71 10.16
CA ALA A 145 1.14 17.24 10.48
C ALA A 145 0.17 16.15 10.97
N LEU A 146 0.36 14.91 10.54
CA LEU A 146 -0.46 13.75 10.89
C LEU A 146 0.27 12.76 11.82
N ALA A 147 1.33 13.22 12.50
CA ALA A 147 2.08 12.39 13.43
C ALA A 147 1.17 11.75 14.49
N GLY A 148 1.35 10.45 14.74
CA GLY A 148 0.50 9.67 15.65
C GLY A 148 -0.88 9.28 15.10
N LYS A 149 -1.22 9.67 13.86
CA LYS A 149 -2.46 9.29 13.19
C LYS A 149 -2.24 8.33 12.02
N VAL A 150 -1.19 8.55 11.23
CA VAL A 150 -0.85 7.74 10.06
C VAL A 150 0.66 7.52 10.03
N ASP A 151 1.08 6.28 9.80
CA ASP A 151 2.48 5.96 9.49
C ASP A 151 2.70 5.96 7.98
N ILE A 152 3.80 6.55 7.54
CA ILE A 152 4.13 6.67 6.13
C ILE A 152 5.51 6.07 5.87
N GLN A 153 5.55 5.03 5.03
CA GLN A 153 6.78 4.59 4.39
C GLN A 153 6.91 5.29 3.03
N VAL A 154 8.09 5.76 2.71
CA VAL A 154 8.36 6.45 1.44
C VAL A 154 9.31 5.61 0.59
N THR A 155 8.93 5.35 -0.66
CA THR A 155 9.79 4.81 -1.70
C THR A 155 10.39 5.94 -2.50
N ALA A 156 11.72 6.01 -2.61
CA ALA A 156 12.39 6.92 -3.55
C ALA A 156 12.15 6.39 -4.97
N PHE A 157 11.32 7.08 -5.75
CA PHE A 157 10.75 6.58 -6.99
C PHE A 157 11.03 7.51 -8.17
N PRO A 158 11.89 7.12 -9.14
CA PRO A 158 12.09 7.87 -10.37
C PRO A 158 11.07 7.45 -11.44
N GLN A 159 9.96 8.18 -11.56
CA GLN A 159 8.86 7.87 -12.51
C GLN A 159 9.37 7.72 -13.96
N GLU A 160 10.32 8.56 -14.38
CA GLU A 160 10.88 8.53 -15.72
C GLU A 160 12.10 7.60 -15.86
N GLY A 161 12.29 6.70 -14.91
CA GLY A 161 13.44 5.77 -14.89
C GLY A 161 14.74 6.40 -14.39
N TRP A 162 15.74 5.56 -14.20
CA TRP A 162 17.03 5.92 -13.63
C TRP A 162 17.92 6.70 -14.58
N PHE A 163 17.84 6.42 -15.89
CA PHE A 163 18.74 6.92 -16.94
C PHE A 163 18.06 7.89 -17.91
N GLN A 164 17.44 8.93 -17.40
CA GLN A 164 16.43 9.78 -18.06
C GLN A 164 16.83 10.39 -19.43
N THR A 165 18.10 10.63 -19.71
CA THR A 165 18.53 11.30 -20.94
C THR A 165 19.77 10.74 -21.58
N ALA A 166 20.90 10.77 -20.91
CA ALA A 166 22.20 10.42 -21.49
C ALA A 166 22.64 8.96 -21.25
N GLY A 167 21.78 8.16 -20.62
CA GLY A 167 22.10 6.77 -20.30
C GLY A 167 23.12 6.61 -19.17
N THR A 168 23.41 7.66 -18.41
CA THR A 168 24.27 7.63 -17.23
C THR A 168 23.47 7.83 -15.95
N LEU A 169 23.98 7.30 -14.85
CA LEU A 169 23.33 7.43 -13.55
C LEU A 169 23.41 8.88 -13.04
N GLU A 170 24.52 9.57 -13.31
CA GLU A 170 24.76 10.94 -12.88
C GLU A 170 23.84 11.96 -13.57
N ASP A 171 23.55 11.73 -14.84
CA ASP A 171 22.64 12.58 -15.64
C ASP A 171 21.16 12.24 -15.44
N GLY A 172 20.87 11.13 -14.76
CA GLY A 172 19.53 10.64 -14.48
C GLY A 172 19.02 10.97 -13.09
N ALA A 173 18.30 10.02 -12.50
CA ALA A 173 17.71 10.15 -11.18
C ALA A 173 18.66 9.77 -10.02
N GLY A 174 19.79 9.14 -10.31
CA GLY A 174 20.72 8.60 -9.31
C GLY A 174 21.07 9.54 -8.17
N PRO A 175 21.54 10.77 -8.43
CA PRO A 175 21.90 11.73 -7.38
C PRO A 175 20.71 12.10 -6.49
N PHE A 176 19.50 12.20 -7.05
CA PHE A 176 18.27 12.53 -6.32
C PHE A 176 17.80 11.39 -5.44
N ILE A 177 17.89 10.15 -5.93
CA ILE A 177 17.58 8.94 -5.17
C ILE A 177 18.57 8.81 -4.00
N GLU A 178 19.86 8.93 -4.28
CA GLU A 178 20.89 8.83 -3.24
C GLU A 178 20.70 9.89 -2.16
N GLN A 179 20.36 11.13 -2.54
CA GLN A 179 20.04 12.17 -1.57
C GLN A 179 18.83 11.80 -0.71
N ALA A 180 17.78 11.27 -1.31
CA ALA A 180 16.58 10.85 -0.57
C ALA A 180 16.89 9.70 0.43
N LEU A 181 17.77 8.76 0.06
CA LEU A 181 18.23 7.71 0.95
C LEU A 181 19.09 8.25 2.10
N LYS A 182 19.96 9.24 1.84
CA LYS A 182 20.72 9.97 2.88
C LYS A 182 19.79 10.72 3.85
N ASP A 183 18.67 11.25 3.33
CA ASP A 183 17.65 11.95 4.12
C ASP A 183 16.72 11.00 4.91
N GLY A 184 16.97 9.69 4.86
CA GLY A 184 16.34 8.70 5.72
C GLY A 184 15.28 7.80 5.06
N ILE A 185 15.04 7.91 3.75
CA ILE A 185 14.20 6.92 3.04
C ILE A 185 14.89 5.54 3.13
N ARG A 186 14.08 4.50 3.32
CA ARG A 186 14.55 3.11 3.47
C ARG A 186 13.94 2.14 2.47
N VAL A 187 13.29 2.66 1.44
CA VAL A 187 12.79 1.89 0.30
C VAL A 187 13.23 2.60 -0.97
N VAL A 188 13.92 1.90 -1.85
CA VAL A 188 14.34 2.39 -3.16
C VAL A 188 13.52 1.70 -4.24
N GLY A 189 13.10 2.44 -5.25
CA GLY A 189 12.23 1.92 -6.29
C GLY A 189 12.69 2.29 -7.70
N GLY A 190 11.84 1.97 -8.63
CA GLY A 190 12.02 2.30 -10.03
C GLY A 190 10.78 1.98 -10.85
N ASN A 191 10.66 2.65 -11.98
CA ASN A 191 9.70 2.32 -13.02
C ASN A 191 10.43 1.47 -14.07
N VAL A 192 10.49 0.16 -13.83
CA VAL A 192 11.18 -0.80 -14.71
C VAL A 192 10.20 -1.29 -15.75
N ASN A 193 10.16 -0.58 -16.88
CA ASN A 193 9.25 -0.88 -17.96
C ASN A 193 9.97 -0.74 -19.33
N ARG A 194 10.20 -1.86 -19.99
CA ARG A 194 10.93 -1.93 -21.25
C ARG A 194 10.26 -1.17 -22.39
N ALA A 195 8.92 -1.15 -22.42
CA ALA A 195 8.16 -0.49 -23.48
C ALA A 195 8.26 1.05 -23.42
N ILE A 196 8.42 1.62 -22.22
CA ILE A 196 8.49 3.07 -21.99
C ILE A 196 9.94 3.56 -21.98
N TRP A 197 10.82 2.78 -21.38
CA TRP A 197 12.24 3.07 -21.22
C TRP A 197 13.06 1.97 -21.87
N PRO A 198 13.29 2.03 -23.18
CA PRO A 198 14.00 0.98 -23.92
C PRO A 198 15.46 0.83 -23.50
N SER A 199 15.98 1.74 -22.68
CA SER A 199 17.34 1.68 -22.18
C SER A 199 17.47 0.76 -20.97
N ASP A 200 17.75 -0.51 -21.23
CA ASP A 200 18.32 -1.47 -20.31
C ASP A 200 17.63 -1.59 -18.94
N PRO A 201 16.43 -2.22 -18.87
CA PRO A 201 15.72 -2.42 -17.62
C PRO A 201 16.52 -3.29 -16.62
N GLU A 202 17.31 -4.24 -17.09
CA GLU A 202 18.18 -5.07 -16.26
C GLU A 202 19.23 -4.20 -15.55
N ARG A 203 19.82 -3.23 -16.26
CA ARG A 203 20.73 -2.26 -15.64
C ARG A 203 20.07 -1.41 -14.58
N GLN A 204 18.81 -0.97 -14.77
CA GLN A 204 18.07 -0.28 -13.69
C GLN A 204 17.92 -1.18 -12.46
N VAL A 205 17.61 -2.45 -12.65
CA VAL A 205 17.52 -3.43 -11.55
C VAL A 205 18.87 -3.55 -10.84
N ASP A 206 19.97 -3.70 -11.56
CA ASP A 206 21.32 -3.82 -10.99
C ASP A 206 21.70 -2.60 -10.13
N GLU A 207 21.49 -1.39 -10.65
CA GLU A 207 21.78 -0.14 -9.92
C GLU A 207 20.88 0.00 -8.69
N THR A 208 19.61 -0.40 -8.78
CA THR A 208 18.69 -0.39 -7.62
C THR A 208 19.21 -1.33 -6.53
N PHE A 209 19.61 -2.55 -6.86
CA PHE A 209 20.16 -3.49 -5.90
C PHE A 209 21.49 -2.98 -5.30
N ALA A 210 22.36 -2.35 -6.10
CA ALA A 210 23.59 -1.77 -5.61
C ALA A 210 23.33 -0.70 -4.53
N LEU A 211 22.41 0.22 -4.78
CA LEU A 211 22.01 1.21 -3.78
C LEU A 211 21.27 0.60 -2.59
N ALA A 212 20.37 -0.37 -2.83
CA ALA A 212 19.67 -1.04 -1.75
C ALA A 212 20.64 -1.72 -0.77
N LYS A 213 21.70 -2.35 -1.28
CA LYS A 213 22.76 -2.94 -0.44
C LYS A 213 23.58 -1.88 0.28
N GLN A 214 23.99 -0.83 -0.42
CA GLN A 214 24.78 0.27 0.16
C GLN A 214 24.08 0.95 1.34
N TYR A 215 22.76 1.17 1.22
CA TYR A 215 21.96 1.88 2.24
C TYR A 215 21.12 0.94 3.11
N ASN A 216 21.22 -0.38 2.92
CA ASN A 216 20.42 -1.40 3.59
C ASN A 216 18.90 -1.14 3.46
N CYS A 217 18.44 -0.86 2.23
CA CYS A 217 17.07 -0.52 1.91
C CYS A 217 16.28 -1.73 1.40
N ASP A 218 14.96 -1.68 1.54
CA ASP A 218 14.06 -2.55 0.80
C ASP A 218 13.84 -2.00 -0.63
N ILE A 219 13.31 -2.82 -1.52
CA ILE A 219 13.08 -2.46 -2.92
C ILE A 219 11.59 -2.52 -3.23
N ASP A 220 11.08 -1.55 -4.00
CA ASP A 220 9.68 -1.52 -4.45
C ASP A 220 9.58 -1.00 -5.90
N TYR A 221 9.30 -1.91 -6.83
CA TYR A 221 9.26 -1.60 -8.26
C TYR A 221 7.84 -1.44 -8.80
N HIS A 222 7.64 -0.43 -9.67
CA HIS A 222 6.67 -0.52 -10.74
C HIS A 222 7.30 -1.36 -11.84
N LEU A 223 6.76 -2.53 -12.09
CA LEU A 223 7.40 -3.52 -12.95
C LEU A 223 6.43 -4.03 -14.00
N ASP A 224 6.88 -4.09 -15.27
CA ASP A 224 6.16 -4.71 -16.37
C ASP A 224 4.67 -4.34 -16.40
N ASN A 225 4.35 -3.04 -16.18
CA ASN A 225 2.98 -2.55 -16.08
C ASN A 225 2.31 -2.29 -17.43
N TRP A 226 2.96 -2.69 -18.52
CA TRP A 226 2.49 -2.60 -19.89
C TRP A 226 2.07 -3.96 -20.43
N ASP A 227 1.11 -3.97 -21.34
CA ASP A 227 0.52 -5.16 -21.95
C ASP A 227 1.42 -5.75 -23.06
N ASP A 228 2.71 -5.94 -22.82
CA ASP A 228 3.67 -6.40 -23.80
C ASP A 228 4.47 -7.58 -23.25
N GLU A 229 4.37 -8.73 -23.92
CA GLU A 229 5.16 -9.92 -23.59
C GLU A 229 6.69 -9.65 -23.66
N GLN A 230 7.12 -8.73 -24.53
CA GLN A 230 8.54 -8.37 -24.67
C GLN A 230 9.04 -7.54 -23.48
N ALA A 231 8.14 -6.94 -22.70
CA ALA A 231 8.46 -6.17 -21.51
C ALA A 231 8.51 -7.04 -20.23
N PHE A 232 8.87 -8.30 -20.33
CA PHE A 232 8.84 -9.25 -19.23
C PHE A 232 10.17 -9.30 -18.49
N THR A 233 10.38 -8.36 -17.55
CA THR A 233 11.60 -8.24 -16.72
C THR A 233 11.48 -8.98 -15.38
N LEU A 234 10.27 -9.40 -15.01
CA LEU A 234 9.97 -10.07 -13.74
C LEU A 234 10.90 -11.26 -13.41
N PRO A 235 11.22 -12.18 -14.36
CA PRO A 235 12.15 -13.28 -14.05
C PRO A 235 13.56 -12.80 -13.68
N TYR A 236 14.03 -11.71 -14.31
CA TYR A 236 15.32 -11.12 -13.97
C TYR A 236 15.34 -10.56 -12.55
N VAL A 237 14.30 -9.81 -12.17
CA VAL A 237 14.15 -9.28 -10.80
C VAL A 237 14.11 -10.41 -9.78
N ALA A 238 13.35 -11.47 -10.04
CA ALA A 238 13.26 -12.62 -9.14
C ALA A 238 14.61 -13.34 -8.98
N GLN A 239 15.32 -13.58 -10.08
CA GLN A 239 16.64 -14.22 -10.03
C GLN A 239 17.65 -13.31 -9.30
N LYS A 240 17.69 -12.02 -9.63
CA LYS A 240 18.57 -11.06 -8.97
C LYS A 240 18.30 -10.99 -7.46
N THR A 241 17.03 -11.05 -7.04
CA THR A 241 16.66 -11.10 -5.62
C THR A 241 17.28 -12.31 -4.91
N ILE A 242 17.29 -13.47 -5.56
CA ILE A 242 17.90 -14.70 -5.02
C ILE A 242 19.42 -14.54 -4.95
N ASP A 243 20.04 -14.09 -6.03
CA ASP A 243 21.50 -13.99 -6.17
C ASP A 243 22.09 -12.98 -5.16
N GLU A 244 21.37 -11.91 -4.87
CA GLU A 244 21.79 -10.87 -3.92
C GLU A 244 21.40 -11.15 -2.46
N GLY A 245 20.65 -12.24 -2.18
CA GLY A 245 20.19 -12.56 -0.83
C GLY A 245 19.15 -11.58 -0.27
N TRP A 246 18.29 -11.01 -1.13
CA TRP A 246 17.31 -9.97 -0.77
C TRP A 246 15.89 -10.50 -0.61
N GLN A 247 15.71 -11.80 -0.37
CA GLN A 247 14.41 -12.46 -0.22
C GLN A 247 13.57 -11.77 0.87
N GLY A 248 12.28 -11.58 0.57
CA GLY A 248 11.31 -10.92 1.47
C GLY A 248 11.48 -9.40 1.59
N ARG A 249 12.43 -8.81 0.84
CA ARG A 249 12.74 -7.37 0.85
C ARG A 249 12.45 -6.67 -0.48
N VAL A 250 11.94 -7.40 -1.47
CA VAL A 250 11.62 -6.88 -2.79
C VAL A 250 10.12 -6.99 -3.04
N ALA A 251 9.51 -5.85 -3.34
CA ALA A 251 8.13 -5.75 -3.76
C ALA A 251 8.06 -5.39 -5.26
N VAL A 252 7.06 -5.93 -5.95
CA VAL A 252 6.78 -5.61 -7.35
C VAL A 252 5.30 -5.29 -7.50
N SER A 253 5.02 -4.18 -8.16
CA SER A 253 3.66 -3.69 -8.40
C SER A 253 3.29 -3.82 -9.87
N HIS A 254 2.01 -3.99 -10.17
CA HIS A 254 1.42 -4.20 -11.50
C HIS A 254 1.71 -5.56 -12.09
N ILE A 255 2.90 -5.82 -12.58
CA ILE A 255 3.33 -7.05 -13.28
C ILE A 255 2.29 -7.55 -14.29
N ALA A 256 1.69 -6.62 -15.06
CA ALA A 256 0.60 -6.91 -16.00
C ALA A 256 1.05 -7.85 -17.12
N SER A 257 2.31 -7.74 -17.54
CA SER A 257 2.89 -8.59 -18.59
C SER A 257 2.85 -10.09 -18.25
N LEU A 258 2.81 -10.47 -16.97
CA LEU A 258 2.64 -11.86 -16.55
C LEU A 258 1.29 -12.46 -17.04
N ALA A 259 0.25 -11.63 -17.25
CA ALA A 259 -1.02 -12.08 -17.79
C ALA A 259 -0.97 -12.43 -19.29
N TYR A 260 0.02 -11.95 -20.01
CA TYR A 260 0.15 -12.10 -21.48
C TYR A 260 1.11 -13.17 -21.92
N VAL A 261 2.09 -13.49 -21.09
CA VAL A 261 3.06 -14.56 -21.42
C VAL A 261 2.38 -15.93 -21.41
N SER A 262 3.00 -16.90 -22.07
CA SER A 262 2.49 -18.28 -22.11
C SER A 262 2.37 -18.86 -20.69
N ASN A 263 1.48 -19.84 -20.51
CA ASN A 263 1.30 -20.50 -19.21
C ASN A 263 2.61 -21.12 -18.69
N ALA A 264 3.43 -21.67 -19.58
CA ALA A 264 4.73 -22.22 -19.20
C ALA A 264 5.70 -21.15 -18.70
N ALA A 265 5.78 -20.00 -19.38
CA ALA A 265 6.60 -18.87 -18.95
C ALA A 265 6.09 -18.29 -17.62
N ALA A 266 4.76 -18.16 -17.47
CA ALA A 266 4.15 -17.70 -16.24
C ALA A 266 4.48 -18.64 -15.06
N ALA A 267 4.32 -19.95 -15.22
CA ALA A 267 4.65 -20.94 -14.20
C ALA A 267 6.12 -20.86 -13.77
N THR A 268 7.03 -20.75 -14.73
CA THR A 268 8.47 -20.59 -14.44
C THR A 268 8.75 -19.32 -13.64
N ALA A 269 8.12 -18.20 -14.02
CA ALA A 269 8.28 -16.94 -13.31
C ALA A 269 7.72 -17.01 -11.89
N ILE A 270 6.53 -17.59 -11.71
CA ILE A 270 5.90 -17.79 -10.40
C ILE A 270 6.78 -18.64 -9.47
N ASP A 271 7.40 -19.71 -10.00
CA ASP A 271 8.34 -20.53 -9.22
C ASP A 271 9.59 -19.73 -8.78
N LEU A 272 10.12 -18.87 -9.65
CA LEU A 272 11.21 -17.96 -9.28
C LEU A 272 10.77 -16.94 -8.23
N MET A 273 9.62 -16.31 -8.42
CA MET A 273 9.05 -15.36 -7.44
C MET A 273 8.89 -15.99 -6.07
N LYS A 274 8.42 -17.23 -6.00
CA LYS A 274 8.28 -17.97 -4.75
C LYS A 274 9.64 -18.20 -4.08
N LYS A 275 10.67 -18.61 -4.82
CA LYS A 275 12.04 -18.79 -4.30
C LYS A 275 12.64 -17.47 -3.82
N ALA A 276 12.33 -16.40 -4.51
CA ALA A 276 12.76 -15.04 -4.18
C ALA A 276 11.97 -14.41 -3.03
N ASP A 277 10.91 -15.05 -2.52
CA ASP A 277 9.93 -14.46 -1.56
C ASP A 277 9.52 -13.04 -1.98
N LEU A 278 9.22 -12.86 -3.29
CA LEU A 278 8.76 -11.56 -3.80
C LEU A 278 7.39 -11.22 -3.20
N GLN A 279 7.24 -9.95 -2.86
CA GLN A 279 5.97 -9.39 -2.45
C GLN A 279 5.28 -8.75 -3.66
N VAL A 280 4.01 -9.03 -3.89
CA VAL A 280 3.27 -8.51 -5.05
C VAL A 280 2.22 -7.53 -4.61
N CYS A 281 2.15 -6.35 -5.25
CA CYS A 281 1.04 -5.42 -5.11
C CYS A 281 0.20 -5.38 -6.39
N VAL A 282 -1.07 -5.70 -6.27
CA VAL A 282 -2.05 -5.57 -7.36
C VAL A 282 -2.85 -4.29 -7.21
N LEU A 283 -3.18 -3.68 -8.34
CA LEU A 283 -3.81 -2.36 -8.41
C LEU A 283 -5.06 -2.48 -9.31
N PRO A 284 -6.24 -2.77 -8.72
CA PRO A 284 -7.43 -3.12 -9.48
C PRO A 284 -8.06 -1.94 -10.24
N THR A 285 -7.54 -0.75 -10.06
CA THR A 285 -7.92 0.45 -10.82
C THR A 285 -7.34 0.49 -12.23
N ARG A 286 -6.42 -0.42 -12.56
CA ARG A 286 -5.80 -0.52 -13.89
C ARG A 286 -6.59 -1.42 -14.83
N MET A 287 -6.40 -1.23 -16.13
CA MET A 287 -7.16 -1.91 -17.19
C MET A 287 -7.02 -3.42 -17.19
N ARG A 288 -5.89 -3.94 -16.72
CA ARG A 288 -5.66 -5.38 -16.61
C ARG A 288 -4.90 -5.74 -15.34
N LEU A 289 -5.39 -6.79 -14.68
CA LEU A 289 -4.72 -7.43 -13.57
C LEU A 289 -3.76 -8.50 -14.08
N THR A 290 -2.71 -8.73 -13.34
CA THR A 290 -1.84 -9.90 -13.43
C THR A 290 -2.60 -11.19 -13.09
N ARG A 291 -1.92 -12.32 -13.05
CA ARG A 291 -2.48 -13.65 -12.68
C ARG A 291 -2.69 -13.79 -11.17
N VAL A 292 -3.56 -12.95 -10.60
CA VAL A 292 -3.76 -12.80 -9.14
C VAL A 292 -4.02 -14.12 -8.44
N LEU A 293 -4.94 -14.95 -8.98
CA LEU A 293 -5.32 -16.20 -8.33
C LEU A 293 -4.19 -17.23 -8.37
N GLU A 294 -3.50 -17.35 -9.49
CA GLU A 294 -2.34 -18.24 -9.63
C GLU A 294 -1.22 -17.86 -8.65
N LEU A 295 -0.97 -16.56 -8.47
CA LEU A 295 0.00 -16.06 -7.49
C LEU A 295 -0.41 -16.43 -6.06
N MET A 296 -1.68 -16.21 -5.68
CA MET A 296 -2.20 -16.58 -4.36
C MET A 296 -2.15 -18.09 -4.12
N GLU A 297 -2.52 -18.90 -5.12
CA GLU A 297 -2.48 -20.37 -5.06
C GLU A 297 -1.04 -20.90 -4.93
N ALA A 298 -0.09 -20.24 -5.55
CA ALA A 298 1.33 -20.55 -5.39
C ALA A 298 1.90 -20.17 -4.01
N GLY A 299 1.12 -19.45 -3.17
CA GLY A 299 1.52 -18.99 -1.84
C GLY A 299 2.36 -17.72 -1.85
N ILE A 300 2.36 -16.97 -2.95
CA ILE A 300 2.99 -15.65 -3.03
C ILE A 300 2.14 -14.65 -2.24
N ASN A 301 2.80 -13.77 -1.50
CA ASN A 301 2.11 -12.70 -0.77
C ASN A 301 1.58 -11.66 -1.77
N VAL A 302 0.26 -11.59 -1.92
CA VAL A 302 -0.43 -10.62 -2.78
C VAL A 302 -1.11 -9.58 -1.91
N ALA A 303 -0.64 -8.36 -1.98
CA ALA A 303 -1.27 -7.17 -1.41
C ALA A 303 -2.08 -6.41 -2.49
N CYS A 304 -2.94 -5.49 -2.06
CA CYS A 304 -3.70 -4.61 -2.92
C CYS A 304 -3.46 -3.16 -2.49
N GLY A 305 -3.31 -2.24 -3.44
CA GLY A 305 -3.16 -0.81 -3.19
C GLY A 305 -4.26 0.01 -3.87
N THR A 306 -4.48 1.23 -3.40
CA THR A 306 -5.42 2.18 -4.04
C THR A 306 -4.80 2.92 -5.22
N ASP A 307 -3.46 2.98 -5.29
CA ASP A 307 -2.67 3.57 -6.35
C ASP A 307 -2.87 5.10 -6.48
N ASN A 308 -3.04 5.59 -7.69
CA ASN A 308 -3.24 6.99 -8.02
C ASN A 308 -4.63 7.49 -7.60
N MET A 309 -4.71 8.77 -7.23
CA MET A 309 -5.95 9.40 -6.80
C MET A 309 -6.10 10.80 -7.40
N ARG A 310 -7.08 10.97 -8.32
CA ARG A 310 -7.41 12.24 -8.96
C ARG A 310 -6.17 12.97 -9.49
N ASP A 311 -5.40 12.27 -10.29
CA ASP A 311 -4.21 12.77 -10.97
C ASP A 311 -4.27 12.42 -12.48
N PRO A 312 -3.24 12.75 -13.28
CA PRO A 312 -3.24 12.43 -14.70
C PRO A 312 -3.32 10.94 -15.06
N PHE A 313 -2.99 10.02 -14.12
CA PHE A 313 -3.12 8.59 -14.36
C PHE A 313 -4.52 8.06 -14.07
N VAL A 314 -5.19 8.59 -13.02
CA VAL A 314 -6.52 8.14 -12.60
C VAL A 314 -7.33 9.33 -12.08
N ARG A 315 -8.44 9.62 -12.75
CA ARG A 315 -9.33 10.75 -12.40
C ARG A 315 -10.25 10.49 -11.21
N PHE A 316 -10.29 9.27 -10.72
CA PHE A 316 -11.13 8.82 -9.62
C PHE A 316 -10.32 8.64 -8.35
N GLY A 317 -11.01 8.28 -7.29
CA GLY A 317 -10.42 7.85 -6.02
C GLY A 317 -10.66 8.82 -4.88
N ASP A 318 -10.76 8.24 -3.71
CA ASP A 318 -10.91 8.89 -2.42
C ASP A 318 -10.15 8.13 -1.33
N ALA A 319 -9.17 7.33 -1.73
CA ALA A 319 -8.35 6.48 -0.85
C ALA A 319 -9.17 5.49 0.01
N ASP A 320 -10.29 4.96 -0.53
CA ASP A 320 -11.10 3.96 0.18
C ASP A 320 -10.66 2.53 -0.16
N PRO A 321 -10.05 1.78 0.78
CA PRO A 321 -9.63 0.41 0.57
C PRO A 321 -10.76 -0.55 0.21
N LEU A 322 -11.99 -0.33 0.73
CA LEU A 322 -13.11 -1.21 0.40
C LEU A 322 -13.49 -1.12 -1.08
N LYS A 323 -13.33 0.03 -1.72
CA LYS A 323 -13.56 0.19 -3.16
C LYS A 323 -12.53 -0.60 -3.99
N ALA A 324 -11.26 -0.55 -3.59
CA ALA A 324 -10.21 -1.36 -4.22
C ALA A 324 -10.49 -2.86 -4.04
N MET A 325 -10.88 -3.29 -2.85
CA MET A 325 -11.27 -4.67 -2.57
C MET A 325 -12.48 -5.11 -3.38
N LEU A 326 -13.51 -4.26 -3.51
CA LEU A 326 -14.69 -4.56 -4.33
C LEU A 326 -14.31 -4.81 -5.79
N LEU A 327 -13.48 -3.93 -6.36
CA LEU A 327 -12.98 -4.11 -7.72
C LEU A 327 -12.15 -5.39 -7.85
N LEU A 328 -11.25 -5.64 -6.91
CA LEU A 328 -10.44 -6.87 -6.90
C LEU A 328 -11.30 -8.12 -6.83
N ALA A 329 -12.30 -8.16 -5.92
CA ALA A 329 -13.22 -9.27 -5.78
C ALA A 329 -14.00 -9.55 -7.07
N GLN A 330 -14.52 -8.50 -7.70
CA GLN A 330 -15.28 -8.62 -8.96
C GLN A 330 -14.41 -9.09 -10.12
N LEU A 331 -13.23 -8.50 -10.31
CA LEU A 331 -12.31 -8.83 -11.41
C LEU A 331 -11.73 -10.24 -11.27
N THR A 332 -11.51 -10.71 -10.03
CA THR A 332 -11.00 -12.06 -9.75
C THR A 332 -12.11 -13.08 -9.49
N LYS A 333 -13.38 -12.67 -9.52
CA LYS A 333 -14.54 -13.50 -9.19
C LYS A 333 -14.48 -14.15 -7.80
N GLN A 334 -13.82 -13.49 -6.84
CA GLN A 334 -13.77 -13.91 -5.45
C GLN A 334 -15.03 -13.43 -4.70
N LEU A 335 -16.20 -13.94 -5.08
CA LEU A 335 -17.51 -13.43 -4.63
C LEU A 335 -18.14 -14.24 -3.48
N HIS A 336 -17.54 -15.37 -3.13
CA HIS A 336 -17.97 -16.19 -1.98
C HIS A 336 -17.24 -15.76 -0.70
N ASN A 337 -17.77 -16.08 0.48
CA ASN A 337 -17.24 -15.60 1.76
C ASN A 337 -15.73 -15.84 1.93
N ALA A 338 -15.25 -17.06 1.64
CA ALA A 338 -13.82 -17.36 1.75
C ALA A 338 -12.96 -16.55 0.75
N GLY A 339 -13.50 -16.20 -0.41
CA GLY A 339 -12.84 -15.32 -1.38
C GLY A 339 -12.76 -13.88 -0.88
N LEU A 340 -13.85 -13.38 -0.30
CA LEU A 340 -13.89 -12.04 0.28
C LEU A 340 -12.95 -11.90 1.50
N GLU A 341 -12.81 -12.96 2.31
CA GLU A 341 -11.80 -13.00 3.39
C GLU A 341 -10.36 -12.91 2.82
N LYS A 342 -10.05 -13.60 1.71
CA LYS A 342 -8.75 -13.49 1.04
C LYS A 342 -8.52 -12.08 0.49
N VAL A 343 -9.54 -11.47 -0.11
CA VAL A 343 -9.49 -10.10 -0.61
C VAL A 343 -9.23 -9.12 0.54
N TRP A 344 -9.88 -9.30 1.69
CA TRP A 344 -9.63 -8.51 2.89
C TRP A 344 -8.18 -8.56 3.35
N GLN A 345 -7.59 -9.76 3.33
CA GLN A 345 -6.19 -9.93 3.71
C GLN A 345 -5.23 -9.11 2.84
N THR A 346 -5.59 -8.84 1.58
CA THR A 346 -4.73 -8.07 0.65
C THR A 346 -4.48 -6.63 1.09
N MET A 347 -5.37 -6.01 1.86
CA MET A 347 -5.21 -4.66 2.39
C MET A 347 -5.08 -4.62 3.93
N THR A 348 -4.83 -5.77 4.52
CA THR A 348 -4.56 -5.92 5.95
C THR A 348 -3.27 -6.70 6.16
N THR A 349 -3.34 -7.99 6.47
CA THR A 349 -2.19 -8.81 6.83
C THR A 349 -1.15 -8.96 5.71
N ASN A 350 -1.59 -9.07 4.46
CA ASN A 350 -0.67 -9.20 3.33
C ASN A 350 0.07 -7.89 3.06
N SER A 351 -0.63 -6.75 3.11
CA SER A 351 -0.01 -5.43 3.01
C SER A 351 0.95 -5.16 4.17
N ALA A 352 0.56 -5.53 5.40
CA ALA A 352 1.44 -5.41 6.56
C ALA A 352 2.71 -6.25 6.40
N ARG A 353 2.60 -7.48 5.87
CA ARG A 353 3.76 -8.33 5.53
C ARG A 353 4.64 -7.67 4.46
N MET A 354 4.05 -7.14 3.39
CA MET A 354 4.78 -6.46 2.32
C MET A 354 5.56 -5.23 2.84
N LEU A 355 4.96 -4.47 3.77
CA LEU A 355 5.59 -3.33 4.42
C LEU A 355 6.50 -3.72 5.58
N ARG A 356 6.59 -5.01 5.91
CA ARG A 356 7.39 -5.58 7.00
C ARG A 356 7.05 -4.97 8.37
N LEU A 357 5.76 -4.77 8.63
CA LEU A 357 5.27 -4.28 9.93
C LEU A 357 5.33 -5.40 10.97
N SER A 358 6.11 -5.21 12.02
CA SER A 358 6.34 -6.25 13.05
C SER A 358 5.26 -6.29 14.13
N ASN A 359 4.47 -5.24 14.28
CA ASN A 359 3.52 -5.06 15.38
C ASN A 359 2.08 -4.87 14.90
N TYR A 360 1.73 -5.41 13.73
CA TYR A 360 0.41 -5.33 13.13
C TYR A 360 -0.41 -6.59 13.37
N GLY A 361 -1.71 -6.43 13.65
CA GLY A 361 -2.66 -7.54 13.78
C GLY A 361 -3.53 -7.46 15.03
N LEU A 362 -4.48 -8.41 15.15
CA LEU A 362 -5.35 -8.57 16.32
C LEU A 362 -4.78 -9.63 17.28
N THR A 363 -3.54 -9.43 17.72
CA THR A 363 -2.86 -10.32 18.66
C THR A 363 -2.26 -9.53 19.82
N VAL A 364 -2.06 -10.20 20.95
CA VAL A 364 -1.45 -9.61 22.14
C VAL A 364 -0.05 -9.07 21.80
N GLY A 365 0.23 -7.85 22.21
CA GLY A 365 1.49 -7.15 21.97
C GLY A 365 1.49 -6.27 20.73
N CYS A 366 0.55 -6.45 19.78
CA CYS A 366 0.44 -5.56 18.63
C CYS A 366 -0.05 -4.16 19.03
N ALA A 367 0.28 -3.18 18.22
CA ALA A 367 -0.30 -1.85 18.31
C ALA A 367 -1.83 -1.92 18.16
N ALA A 368 -2.54 -1.13 18.94
CA ALA A 368 -4.00 -1.04 18.85
C ALA A 368 -4.39 -0.10 17.68
N ASP A 369 -3.96 -0.47 16.47
CA ASP A 369 -4.36 0.12 15.21
C ASP A 369 -5.59 -0.63 14.71
N LEU A 370 -6.76 -0.12 15.09
CA LEU A 370 -8.03 -0.83 14.96
C LEU A 370 -9.05 0.00 14.19
N MET A 371 -10.02 -0.67 13.60
CA MET A 371 -11.23 0.00 13.07
C MET A 371 -12.47 -0.80 13.41
N VAL A 372 -13.58 -0.08 13.56
CA VAL A 372 -14.90 -0.63 13.76
C VAL A 372 -15.74 -0.32 12.53
N LEU A 373 -16.34 -1.35 11.94
CA LEU A 373 -17.15 -1.24 10.74
C LEU A 373 -18.62 -1.54 11.07
N ASP A 374 -19.54 -0.85 10.40
CA ASP A 374 -20.98 -1.11 10.50
C ASP A 374 -21.39 -2.34 9.68
N ALA A 375 -20.81 -3.46 10.00
CA ALA A 375 -21.06 -4.76 9.38
C ALA A 375 -20.78 -5.87 10.41
N PRO A 376 -21.45 -7.03 10.32
CA PRO A 376 -21.25 -8.14 11.25
C PRO A 376 -20.07 -9.07 10.88
N SER A 377 -19.49 -8.92 9.68
CA SER A 377 -18.44 -9.80 9.16
C SER A 377 -17.62 -9.13 8.05
N VAL A 378 -16.48 -9.72 7.71
CA VAL A 378 -15.65 -9.27 6.59
C VAL A 378 -16.40 -9.35 5.25
N PRO A 379 -17.07 -10.46 4.88
CA PRO A 379 -17.82 -10.50 3.64
C PRO A 379 -18.85 -9.37 3.55
N GLU A 380 -19.63 -9.15 4.60
CA GLU A 380 -20.65 -8.09 4.62
C GLU A 380 -20.02 -6.69 4.53
N ALA A 381 -18.89 -6.47 5.18
CA ALA A 381 -18.17 -5.19 5.09
C ALA A 381 -17.74 -4.86 3.65
N VAL A 382 -17.25 -5.85 2.91
CA VAL A 382 -16.86 -5.68 1.49
C VAL A 382 -18.08 -5.51 0.59
N LEU A 383 -19.10 -6.34 0.76
CA LEU A 383 -20.32 -6.32 -0.07
C LEU A 383 -21.10 -5.00 0.05
N THR A 384 -21.22 -4.48 1.27
CA THR A 384 -22.01 -3.27 1.54
C THR A 384 -21.18 -2.00 1.53
N GLN A 385 -19.86 -2.09 1.36
CA GLN A 385 -18.94 -0.95 1.48
C GLN A 385 -19.12 -0.25 2.83
N ALA A 386 -19.10 -1.04 3.91
CA ALA A 386 -19.52 -0.67 5.25
C ALA A 386 -18.83 0.59 5.77
N THR A 387 -19.59 1.44 6.43
CA THR A 387 -19.10 2.65 7.09
C THR A 387 -18.09 2.31 8.19
N ARG A 388 -16.98 3.05 8.25
CA ARG A 388 -16.03 2.99 9.36
C ARG A 388 -16.55 3.89 10.47
N LEU A 389 -17.02 3.28 11.55
CA LEU A 389 -17.63 3.97 12.67
C LEU A 389 -16.57 4.59 13.58
N ALA A 390 -15.43 3.94 13.73
CA ALA A 390 -14.27 4.46 14.46
C ALA A 390 -12.98 3.88 13.89
N VAL A 391 -11.91 4.68 13.92
CA VAL A 391 -10.56 4.28 13.56
C VAL A 391 -9.61 4.66 14.69
N PHE A 392 -8.78 3.73 15.12
CA PHE A 392 -7.82 3.91 16.20
C PHE A 392 -6.39 3.74 15.67
N LYS A 393 -5.49 4.57 16.17
CA LYS A 393 -4.04 4.47 15.96
C LYS A 393 -3.36 4.47 17.32
N GLY A 394 -2.59 3.41 17.62
CA GLY A 394 -1.98 3.27 18.93
C GLY A 394 -2.98 3.41 20.08
N GLY A 395 -4.19 2.87 19.92
CA GLY A 395 -5.25 2.92 20.91
C GLY A 395 -5.95 4.28 21.07
N GLN A 396 -5.58 5.30 20.32
CA GLN A 396 -6.25 6.60 20.29
C GLN A 396 -7.18 6.68 19.08
N GLN A 397 -8.42 7.15 19.28
CA GLN A 397 -9.33 7.36 18.16
C GLN A 397 -8.84 8.53 17.31
N VAL A 398 -8.67 8.28 16.01
CA VAL A 398 -8.11 9.24 15.04
C VAL A 398 -9.11 9.62 13.95
N ALA A 399 -10.17 8.82 13.76
CA ALA A 399 -11.28 9.13 12.86
C ALA A 399 -12.58 8.43 13.32
N GLY A 400 -13.70 8.83 12.69
CA GLY A 400 -15.04 8.33 13.03
C GLY A 400 -15.73 9.10 14.14
N ALA A 401 -17.01 8.83 14.34
CA ALA A 401 -17.90 9.59 15.22
C ALA A 401 -18.57 8.73 16.32
N LEU A 402 -18.06 7.55 16.62
CA LEU A 402 -18.61 6.78 17.71
C LEU A 402 -18.48 7.54 19.03
N PRO A 403 -19.56 7.64 19.81
CA PRO A 403 -19.44 8.08 21.18
C PRO A 403 -18.56 7.08 21.92
N ILE A 404 -17.41 7.55 22.32
CA ILE A 404 -16.41 6.74 22.97
C ILE A 404 -16.78 6.65 24.43
N PHE A 405 -16.98 5.43 24.89
CA PHE A 405 -16.96 5.05 26.30
C PHE A 405 -17.95 5.80 27.23
N HIS A 406 -18.97 5.12 27.61
CA HIS A 406 -19.71 5.41 28.83
C HIS A 406 -19.01 4.81 30.07
#